data_efd3eaf21d70a19399c619278a0be73c
#
_entry.id   efd3eaf21d70a19399c619278a0be73c
#
_cell.length_a   1.000
_cell.length_b   1.000
_cell.length_c   1.000
_cell.angle_alpha   90.00
_cell.angle_beta   90.00
_cell.angle_gamma   90.00
#
_symmetry.space_group_name_H-M   'P 1'
#
loop_
_entity.id
_entity.type
_entity.pdbx_description
1 polymer ?
#
loop_
_entity_poly.entity_id
_entity_poly.type
_entity_poly.pdbx_seq_one_letter_code
_entity_poly.pdbx_strand_id
1 'polypeptide(L)'
;MKNIFRIHAFLFLILIIQCNLNGKDYISIKEIAGRSWLVKPDGQPFFAHGITHVSNKDANLNFRKFSQMCKEAGFNAYGYGCPEPLRQDMPFIDSWNHLVPISYYRGKNGVQFLDVFDPKVQKKLEFGVKAKCLSSRDNPNTIGYCWTDLGSWPLDNPSGKNWVNFIRQLPKDKPGQKAYQNFLKTWEGSSEKLRDLAFLRIIAKEYFRIVGNAQRKYAPNHLVFGERFGISSLSIYRTMVPEVLEEMLPYVDAIAIQPPFKSEFPKEDFDKIYQLTQKPILICDFAIRFKDEGKDIRSWKPEPDSIAAGKAYAQYIKDAFKTKYVIGSFWCNPVDTAKGFGKLGVKQGFFNQGILPRPGLYKSVQQVNQVIKNMTPIKEI
;
A
#
# COMPACT_ATOMS: atom_id res chain seq x y z
N MET A 1 -16.04 56.61 0.95
CA MET A 1 -15.82 55.33 1.68
C MET A 1 -16.56 54.09 1.13
N LYS A 2 -17.44 54.19 0.12
CA LYS A 2 -18.18 53.01 -0.42
C LYS A 2 -17.45 52.28 -1.60
N ASN A 3 -16.43 52.87 -2.20
CA ASN A 3 -15.76 52.27 -3.38
C ASN A 3 -14.50 51.46 -3.06
N ILE A 4 -13.93 51.56 -1.87
CA ILE A 4 -12.71 50.81 -1.49
C ILE A 4 -13.07 49.37 -1.11
N PHE A 5 -14.26 49.14 -0.55
CA PHE A 5 -14.69 47.78 -0.18
C PHE A 5 -15.02 46.85 -1.37
N ARG A 6 -15.41 47.41 -2.52
CA ARG A 6 -15.69 46.59 -3.73
C ARG A 6 -14.42 46.06 -4.44
N ILE A 7 -13.34 46.81 -4.38
CA ILE A 7 -12.09 46.40 -5.03
C ILE A 7 -11.42 45.24 -4.26
N HIS A 8 -11.48 45.26 -2.92
CA HIS A 8 -10.91 44.18 -2.11
C HIS A 8 -11.70 42.85 -2.21
N ALA A 9 -13.01 42.93 -2.36
CA ALA A 9 -13.83 41.72 -2.57
C ALA A 9 -13.59 41.06 -3.93
N PHE A 10 -13.31 41.86 -4.96
CA PHE A 10 -13.03 41.37 -6.32
C PHE A 10 -11.62 40.74 -6.41
N LEU A 11 -10.63 41.33 -5.75
CA LEU A 11 -9.27 40.76 -5.65
C LEU A 11 -9.22 39.46 -4.83
N PHE A 12 -10.05 39.35 -3.77
CA PHE A 12 -10.15 38.13 -2.99
C PHE A 12 -10.83 36.98 -3.76
N LEU A 13 -11.84 37.32 -4.62
CA LEU A 13 -12.51 36.35 -5.47
C LEU A 13 -11.59 35.82 -6.61
N ILE A 14 -10.74 36.68 -7.16
CA ILE A 14 -9.76 36.30 -8.17
C ILE A 14 -8.64 35.41 -7.57
N LEU A 15 -8.19 35.67 -6.34
CA LEU A 15 -7.24 34.81 -5.65
C LEU A 15 -7.81 33.41 -5.32
N ILE A 16 -9.10 33.33 -4.95
CA ILE A 16 -9.78 32.05 -4.69
C ILE A 16 -9.96 31.25 -5.99
N ILE A 17 -10.21 31.91 -7.12
CA ILE A 17 -10.32 31.26 -8.42
C ILE A 17 -8.95 30.77 -8.92
N GLN A 18 -7.86 31.51 -8.66
CA GLN A 18 -6.51 31.05 -9.05
C GLN A 18 -5.99 29.89 -8.18
N CYS A 19 -6.39 29.80 -6.90
CA CYS A 19 -6.04 28.62 -6.06
C CYS A 19 -6.77 27.33 -6.47
N ASN A 20 -7.89 27.42 -7.22
CA ASN A 20 -8.63 26.22 -7.66
C ASN A 20 -8.23 25.70 -9.06
N LEU A 21 -7.34 26.38 -9.79
CA LEU A 21 -6.92 25.95 -11.13
C LEU A 21 -5.73 24.97 -11.11
N ASN A 22 -5.04 24.79 -9.98
CA ASN A 22 -3.86 23.92 -9.89
C ASN A 22 -4.14 22.52 -9.30
N GLY A 23 -5.41 22.11 -9.14
CA GLY A 23 -5.79 20.84 -8.52
C GLY A 23 -6.02 19.66 -9.46
N LYS A 24 -5.71 19.78 -10.77
CA LYS A 24 -6.15 18.78 -11.76
C LYS A 24 -5.07 17.83 -12.30
N ASP A 25 -3.83 17.97 -11.90
CA ASP A 25 -2.74 17.24 -12.56
C ASP A 25 -2.36 15.90 -11.90
N TYR A 26 -3.06 15.50 -10.83
CA TYR A 26 -2.70 14.34 -10.03
C TYR A 26 -3.88 13.38 -9.84
N ILE A 27 -3.55 12.10 -9.69
CA ILE A 27 -4.54 11.08 -9.34
C ILE A 27 -5.03 11.35 -7.91
N SER A 28 -6.34 11.35 -7.73
CA SER A 28 -7.01 11.64 -6.46
C SER A 28 -7.98 10.53 -6.06
N ILE A 29 -8.50 10.56 -4.84
CA ILE A 29 -9.62 9.73 -4.41
C ILE A 29 -10.85 10.62 -4.33
N LYS A 30 -11.97 10.18 -4.94
CA LYS A 30 -13.27 10.84 -4.84
C LYS A 30 -14.37 9.82 -4.57
N GLU A 31 -15.40 10.26 -3.87
CA GLU A 31 -16.63 9.49 -3.75
C GLU A 31 -17.56 9.85 -4.91
N ILE A 32 -17.98 8.85 -5.68
CA ILE A 32 -18.94 9.00 -6.78
C ILE A 32 -20.01 7.93 -6.60
N ALA A 33 -21.28 8.36 -6.51
CA ALA A 33 -22.42 7.47 -6.28
C ALA A 33 -22.26 6.54 -5.05
N GLY A 34 -21.74 7.09 -3.95
CA GLY A 34 -21.55 6.37 -2.68
C GLY A 34 -20.45 5.30 -2.73
N ARG A 35 -19.50 5.45 -3.63
CA ARG A 35 -18.32 4.57 -3.78
C ARG A 35 -17.05 5.40 -3.91
N SER A 36 -15.98 4.95 -3.25
CA SER A 36 -14.64 5.53 -3.42
C SER A 36 -14.02 5.08 -4.73
N TRP A 37 -13.49 6.03 -5.49
CA TRP A 37 -12.79 5.81 -6.75
C TRP A 37 -11.44 6.51 -6.77
N LEU A 38 -10.47 5.89 -7.43
CA LEU A 38 -9.35 6.65 -7.96
C LEU A 38 -9.83 7.45 -9.18
N VAL A 39 -9.38 8.69 -9.29
CA VAL A 39 -9.77 9.60 -10.37
C VAL A 39 -8.52 10.18 -10.99
N LYS A 40 -8.37 10.00 -12.30
CA LYS A 40 -7.26 10.55 -13.09
C LYS A 40 -7.35 12.08 -13.21
N PRO A 41 -6.26 12.75 -13.62
CA PRO A 41 -6.25 14.19 -13.85
C PRO A 41 -7.34 14.67 -14.83
N ASP A 42 -7.65 13.86 -15.84
CA ASP A 42 -8.73 14.15 -16.80
C ASP A 42 -10.14 13.99 -16.24
N GLY A 43 -10.28 13.59 -14.97
CA GLY A 43 -11.55 13.38 -14.28
C GLY A 43 -12.13 11.96 -14.46
N GLN A 44 -11.46 11.06 -15.21
CA GLN A 44 -11.92 9.69 -15.40
C GLN A 44 -11.75 8.86 -14.13
N PRO A 45 -12.83 8.33 -13.53
CA PRO A 45 -12.72 7.38 -12.43
C PRO A 45 -12.18 6.04 -12.91
N PHE A 46 -11.45 5.34 -12.06
CA PHE A 46 -11.00 3.98 -12.32
C PHE A 46 -10.82 3.18 -11.03
N PHE A 47 -10.97 1.88 -11.13
CA PHE A 47 -10.52 0.92 -10.12
C PHE A 47 -9.11 0.47 -10.53
N ALA A 48 -8.11 0.70 -9.69
CA ALA A 48 -6.75 0.28 -10.01
C ALA A 48 -6.66 -1.24 -10.00
N HIS A 49 -6.64 -1.84 -11.17
CA HIS A 49 -6.51 -3.27 -11.34
C HIS A 49 -5.19 -3.59 -12.01
N GLY A 50 -4.26 -4.18 -11.27
CA GLY A 50 -2.90 -4.27 -11.76
C GLY A 50 -2.08 -5.40 -11.16
N ILE A 51 -0.79 -5.26 -11.35
CA ILE A 51 0.23 -6.23 -10.94
C ILE A 51 1.33 -5.54 -10.17
N THR A 52 1.92 -6.25 -9.23
CA THR A 52 3.03 -5.79 -8.39
C THR A 52 4.21 -6.77 -8.45
N HIS A 53 5.38 -6.37 -7.96
CA HIS A 53 6.61 -7.17 -7.98
C HIS A 53 7.08 -7.61 -9.38
N VAL A 54 6.96 -6.73 -10.37
CA VAL A 54 7.58 -6.96 -11.67
C VAL A 54 9.09 -6.85 -11.51
N SER A 55 9.79 -7.96 -11.65
CA SER A 55 11.23 -8.04 -11.37
C SER A 55 12.08 -7.80 -12.61
N ASN A 56 13.14 -6.97 -12.49
CA ASN A 56 14.22 -6.90 -13.48
C ASN A 56 15.04 -8.20 -13.58
N LYS A 57 14.92 -9.09 -12.57
CA LYS A 57 15.65 -10.37 -12.52
C LYS A 57 15.07 -11.44 -13.43
N ASP A 58 13.87 -11.24 -13.95
CA ASP A 58 13.36 -11.98 -15.09
C ASP A 58 14.15 -11.50 -16.33
N ALA A 59 15.45 -11.74 -16.31
CA ALA A 59 16.56 -11.07 -17.01
C ALA A 59 16.46 -10.99 -18.55
N ASN A 60 15.37 -11.47 -19.12
CA ASN A 60 15.03 -11.35 -20.52
C ASN A 60 13.69 -10.66 -20.74
N LEU A 61 13.19 -9.93 -19.73
CA LEU A 61 11.89 -9.28 -19.82
C LEU A 61 11.97 -8.13 -20.83
N ASN A 62 11.39 -8.33 -21.99
CA ASN A 62 11.12 -7.24 -22.89
C ASN A 62 9.96 -6.41 -22.31
N PHE A 63 10.28 -5.34 -21.58
CA PHE A 63 9.31 -4.51 -20.88
C PHE A 63 8.21 -3.98 -21.81
N ARG A 64 8.51 -3.65 -23.05
CA ARG A 64 7.52 -3.18 -24.02
C ARG A 64 6.50 -4.28 -24.34
N LYS A 65 6.96 -5.49 -24.65
CA LYS A 65 6.09 -6.64 -24.90
C LYS A 65 5.29 -7.00 -23.65
N PHE A 66 5.94 -7.01 -22.49
CA PHE A 66 5.28 -7.29 -21.21
C PHE A 66 4.17 -6.29 -20.90
N SER A 67 4.44 -4.98 -21.05
CA SER A 67 3.45 -3.93 -20.86
C SER A 67 2.26 -4.08 -21.81
N GLN A 68 2.52 -4.38 -23.07
CA GLN A 68 1.47 -4.65 -24.05
C GLN A 68 0.59 -5.82 -23.62
N MET A 69 1.17 -6.94 -23.23
CA MET A 69 0.43 -8.11 -22.76
C MET A 69 -0.41 -7.82 -21.50
N CYS A 70 0.11 -6.98 -20.59
CA CYS A 70 -0.64 -6.54 -19.41
C CYS A 70 -1.85 -5.66 -19.81
N LYS A 71 -1.67 -4.74 -20.74
CA LYS A 71 -2.76 -3.89 -21.27
C LYS A 71 -3.81 -4.73 -22.02
N GLU A 72 -3.39 -5.71 -22.81
CA GLU A 72 -4.27 -6.66 -23.49
C GLU A 72 -5.07 -7.54 -22.52
N ALA A 73 -4.48 -7.85 -21.36
CA ALA A 73 -5.20 -8.49 -20.26
C ALA A 73 -6.20 -7.55 -19.56
N GLY A 74 -6.14 -6.24 -19.86
CA GLY A 74 -7.00 -5.23 -19.26
C GLY A 74 -6.50 -4.70 -17.92
N PHE A 75 -5.26 -4.95 -17.53
CA PHE A 75 -4.64 -4.26 -16.40
C PHE A 75 -4.46 -2.77 -16.74
N ASN A 76 -4.65 -1.92 -15.74
CA ASN A 76 -4.64 -0.47 -15.88
C ASN A 76 -3.70 0.25 -14.90
N ALA A 77 -2.95 -0.51 -14.09
CA ALA A 77 -2.01 0.04 -13.13
C ALA A 77 -0.88 -0.95 -12.79
N TYR A 78 0.23 -0.41 -12.28
CA TYR A 78 1.28 -1.17 -11.62
C TYR A 78 1.31 -0.86 -10.12
N GLY A 79 1.49 -1.88 -9.31
CA GLY A 79 1.75 -1.75 -7.88
C GLY A 79 3.21 -1.35 -7.61
N TYR A 80 3.60 -1.40 -6.36
CA TYR A 80 4.98 -1.13 -5.96
C TYR A 80 5.96 -2.15 -6.56
N GLY A 81 7.23 -1.76 -6.64
CA GLY A 81 8.26 -2.51 -7.35
C GLY A 81 8.12 -2.42 -8.88
N CYS A 82 7.42 -1.38 -9.39
CA CYS A 82 7.33 -1.11 -10.81
C CYS A 82 8.68 -0.65 -11.37
N PRO A 83 9.27 -1.37 -12.34
CA PRO A 83 10.48 -0.94 -13.03
C PRO A 83 10.29 0.39 -13.75
N GLU A 84 11.34 1.19 -13.79
CA GLU A 84 11.30 2.53 -14.42
C GLU A 84 10.78 2.52 -15.87
N PRO A 85 11.18 1.58 -16.76
CA PRO A 85 10.67 1.54 -18.12
C PRO A 85 9.16 1.38 -18.26
N LEU A 86 8.48 0.84 -17.22
CA LEU A 86 7.03 0.64 -17.23
C LEU A 86 6.24 1.84 -16.68
N ARG A 87 6.90 2.77 -15.98
CA ARG A 87 6.25 3.90 -15.29
C ARG A 87 5.61 4.92 -16.25
N GLN A 88 5.98 4.90 -17.51
CA GLN A 88 5.38 5.76 -18.54
C GLN A 88 4.12 5.14 -19.17
N ASP A 89 3.91 3.84 -18.97
CA ASP A 89 2.89 3.10 -19.69
C ASP A 89 1.52 3.10 -19.00
N MET A 90 1.49 3.08 -17.67
CA MET A 90 0.28 3.03 -16.84
C MET A 90 0.51 3.69 -15.49
N PRO A 91 -0.56 4.15 -14.82
CA PRO A 91 -0.50 4.56 -13.43
C PRO A 91 0.23 3.56 -12.54
N PHE A 92 1.01 4.04 -11.57
CA PHE A 92 1.77 3.16 -10.69
C PHE A 92 1.86 3.70 -9.25
N ILE A 93 2.01 2.77 -8.29
CA ILE A 93 2.30 3.09 -6.92
C ILE A 93 3.81 3.03 -6.73
N ASP A 94 4.39 4.11 -6.21
CA ASP A 94 5.81 4.10 -5.94
C ASP A 94 6.12 3.39 -4.62
N SER A 95 7.29 2.86 -4.58
CA SER A 95 7.64 1.80 -3.66
C SER A 95 8.14 2.32 -2.31
N TRP A 96 7.97 1.62 -1.45
CA TRP A 96 7.92 1.00 -0.17
C TRP A 96 9.31 0.75 0.50
N ASN A 97 10.19 -0.01 -0.03
CA ASN A 97 11.42 -0.45 0.63
C ASN A 97 12.48 0.62 0.83
N HIS A 98 12.35 1.74 0.13
CA HIS A 98 13.38 2.76 0.09
C HIS A 98 13.01 4.02 0.88
N LEU A 99 11.73 4.15 1.28
CA LEU A 99 11.27 5.27 2.08
C LEU A 99 11.72 5.10 3.52
N VAL A 100 11.43 3.95 4.09
CA VAL A 100 11.77 3.64 5.48
C VAL A 100 12.35 2.24 5.56
N PRO A 101 13.53 2.05 6.17
CA PRO A 101 14.18 0.74 6.24
C PRO A 101 13.59 -0.19 7.29
N ILE A 102 12.33 0.05 7.70
CA ILE A 102 11.62 -0.75 8.70
C ILE A 102 10.70 -1.71 7.97
N SER A 103 11.01 -3.00 7.99
CA SER A 103 10.18 -4.02 7.37
C SER A 103 10.35 -5.35 8.09
N TYR A 104 9.26 -6.08 8.21
CA TYR A 104 9.25 -7.44 8.72
C TYR A 104 10.32 -8.33 8.07
N TYR A 105 10.49 -8.20 6.75
CA TYR A 105 11.45 -9.01 5.99
C TYR A 105 12.92 -8.63 6.22
N ARG A 106 13.20 -7.45 6.71
CA ARG A 106 14.56 -6.99 6.97
C ARG A 106 15.11 -7.40 8.34
N GLY A 107 14.27 -7.96 9.20
CA GLY A 107 14.66 -8.42 10.54
C GLY A 107 15.72 -9.53 10.57
N LYS A 108 16.02 -10.18 9.44
CA LYS A 108 17.09 -11.16 9.34
C LYS A 108 18.48 -10.54 9.06
N ASN A 109 18.53 -9.43 8.32
CA ASN A 109 19.78 -8.84 7.82
C ASN A 109 19.83 -7.31 7.95
N GLY A 110 18.93 -6.68 8.69
CA GLY A 110 18.85 -5.22 8.78
C GLY A 110 18.25 -4.71 10.07
N VAL A 111 18.27 -3.40 10.24
CA VAL A 111 17.68 -2.71 11.39
C VAL A 111 16.17 -2.82 11.28
N GLN A 112 15.56 -3.54 12.21
CA GLN A 112 14.11 -3.69 12.29
C GLN A 112 13.45 -2.49 12.98
N PHE A 113 14.15 -1.86 13.93
CA PHE A 113 13.66 -0.74 14.72
C PHE A 113 14.68 0.40 14.71
N LEU A 114 14.21 1.62 14.92
CA LEU A 114 15.02 2.84 14.91
C LEU A 114 14.71 3.67 16.16
N ASP A 115 15.72 4.41 16.65
CA ASP A 115 15.47 5.45 17.64
C ASP A 115 14.87 6.69 16.94
N VAL A 116 13.54 6.70 16.83
CA VAL A 116 12.80 7.79 16.16
C VAL A 116 12.90 9.14 16.88
N PHE A 117 13.39 9.15 18.12
CA PHE A 117 13.63 10.35 18.89
C PHE A 117 15.02 10.95 18.64
N ASP A 118 15.93 10.21 17.97
CA ASP A 118 17.25 10.71 17.61
C ASP A 118 17.17 11.64 16.39
N PRO A 119 17.58 12.93 16.52
CA PRO A 119 17.56 13.87 15.40
C PRO A 119 18.34 13.40 14.16
N LYS A 120 19.37 12.57 14.33
CA LYS A 120 20.11 12.00 13.20
C LYS A 120 19.27 10.97 12.45
N VAL A 121 18.51 10.16 13.18
CA VAL A 121 17.58 9.19 12.59
C VAL A 121 16.43 9.91 11.90
N GLN A 122 15.87 10.96 12.52
CA GLN A 122 14.80 11.78 11.92
C GLN A 122 15.23 12.38 10.57
N LYS A 123 16.42 12.99 10.52
CA LYS A 123 17.00 13.52 9.26
C LYS A 123 17.18 12.43 8.20
N LYS A 124 17.60 11.22 8.61
CA LYS A 124 17.77 10.08 7.69
C LYS A 124 16.43 9.61 7.14
N LEU A 125 15.39 9.57 7.96
CA LEU A 125 14.04 9.22 7.52
C LEU A 125 13.49 10.26 6.55
N GLU A 126 13.58 11.55 6.88
CA GLU A 126 13.17 12.64 5.99
C GLU A 126 13.93 12.59 4.66
N PHE A 127 15.25 12.36 4.69
CA PHE A 127 16.05 12.23 3.47
C PHE A 127 15.60 11.07 2.58
N GLY A 128 15.29 9.91 3.16
CA GLY A 128 14.78 8.76 2.42
C GLY A 128 13.46 9.06 1.72
N VAL A 129 12.52 9.67 2.44
CA VAL A 129 11.23 10.11 1.87
C VAL A 129 11.44 11.14 0.78
N LYS A 130 12.27 12.17 1.03
CA LYS A 130 12.61 13.20 0.04
C LYS A 130 13.15 12.61 -1.25
N ALA A 131 14.17 11.76 -1.15
CA ALA A 131 14.81 11.15 -2.32
C ALA A 131 13.79 10.37 -3.17
N LYS A 132 12.89 9.63 -2.51
CA LYS A 132 11.87 8.85 -3.20
C LYS A 132 10.81 9.73 -3.85
N CYS A 133 10.30 10.71 -3.15
CA CYS A 133 9.33 11.66 -3.72
C CYS A 133 9.89 12.38 -4.93
N LEU A 134 11.13 12.90 -4.83
CA LEU A 134 11.77 13.61 -5.95
C LEU A 134 12.00 12.74 -7.19
N SER A 135 12.09 11.42 -7.04
CA SER A 135 12.28 10.51 -8.18
C SER A 135 11.03 10.26 -9.02
N SER A 136 9.84 10.59 -8.51
CA SER A 136 8.58 10.22 -9.19
C SER A 136 7.44 11.22 -9.07
N ARG A 137 7.55 12.27 -8.24
CA ARG A 137 6.45 13.23 -8.03
C ARG A 137 6.04 14.01 -9.29
N ASP A 138 6.96 14.17 -10.23
CA ASP A 138 6.70 14.92 -11.47
C ASP A 138 6.20 13.98 -12.59
N ASN A 139 6.04 12.68 -12.33
CA ASN A 139 5.46 11.73 -13.27
C ASN A 139 3.93 11.70 -13.10
N PRO A 140 3.14 12.06 -14.11
CA PRO A 140 1.67 12.12 -14.05
C PRO A 140 1.02 10.75 -13.78
N ASN A 141 1.74 9.65 -14.02
CA ASN A 141 1.28 8.32 -13.74
C ASN A 141 1.48 7.89 -12.26
N THR A 142 2.12 8.71 -11.42
CA THR A 142 2.29 8.37 -10.01
C THR A 142 0.95 8.47 -9.27
N ILE A 143 0.40 7.33 -8.86
CA ILE A 143 -0.82 7.27 -8.04
C ILE A 143 -0.52 7.82 -6.65
N GLY A 144 0.56 7.34 -6.05
CA GLY A 144 0.95 7.68 -4.68
C GLY A 144 2.03 6.78 -4.13
N TYR A 145 2.18 6.81 -2.81
CA TYR A 145 3.32 6.21 -2.11
C TYR A 145 2.89 5.28 -0.97
N CYS A 146 3.54 4.12 -0.88
CA CYS A 146 3.58 3.32 0.35
C CYS A 146 4.92 3.54 1.07
N TRP A 147 4.91 3.59 2.40
CA TRP A 147 6.12 3.88 3.18
C TRP A 147 6.98 2.66 3.43
N THR A 148 6.39 1.55 3.82
CA THR A 148 7.12 0.31 4.13
C THR A 148 6.33 -0.93 3.80
N ASP A 149 7.01 -2.06 3.84
CA ASP A 149 6.46 -3.39 3.63
C ASP A 149 6.30 -4.10 4.97
N LEU A 150 5.06 -4.37 5.37
CA LEU A 150 4.69 -5.11 6.58
C LEU A 150 5.42 -4.58 7.82
N GLY A 151 4.97 -3.47 8.35
CA GLY A 151 5.50 -2.87 9.58
C GLY A 151 5.46 -3.85 10.77
N SER A 152 6.48 -3.79 11.64
CA SER A 152 6.64 -4.66 12.81
C SER A 152 6.14 -3.98 14.09
N TRP A 153 4.88 -3.61 14.13
CA TRP A 153 4.30 -2.87 15.25
C TRP A 153 3.84 -3.71 16.44
N PRO A 154 3.35 -4.96 16.30
CA PRO A 154 2.87 -5.75 17.43
C PRO A 154 3.91 -5.95 18.54
N LEU A 155 3.47 -5.85 19.79
CA LEU A 155 4.32 -6.09 20.96
C LEU A 155 4.55 -7.58 21.24
N ASP A 156 3.63 -8.44 20.79
CA ASP A 156 3.60 -9.89 21.03
C ASP A 156 4.43 -10.69 20.00
N ASN A 157 5.46 -10.10 19.41
CA ASN A 157 6.33 -10.81 18.52
C ASN A 157 6.99 -12.00 19.24
N PRO A 158 6.89 -13.24 18.70
CA PRO A 158 7.45 -14.43 19.32
C PRO A 158 8.97 -14.37 19.58
N SER A 159 9.69 -13.52 18.85
CA SER A 159 11.11 -13.29 19.07
C SER A 159 11.42 -12.37 20.27
N GLY A 160 10.39 -11.81 20.92
CA GLY A 160 10.53 -10.77 21.95
C GLY A 160 11.02 -9.42 21.44
N LYS A 161 11.27 -9.30 20.14
CA LYS A 161 11.74 -8.05 19.52
C LYS A 161 10.55 -7.18 19.12
N ASN A 162 10.42 -6.01 19.74
CA ASN A 162 9.43 -5.01 19.41
C ASN A 162 9.99 -3.60 19.61
N TRP A 163 9.26 -2.59 19.16
CA TRP A 163 9.66 -1.19 19.24
C TRP A 163 9.97 -0.73 20.67
N VAL A 164 9.12 -1.10 21.62
CA VAL A 164 9.26 -0.67 23.03
C VAL A 164 10.49 -1.31 23.64
N ASN A 165 10.69 -2.61 23.45
CA ASN A 165 11.87 -3.31 23.95
C ASN A 165 13.16 -2.78 23.33
N PHE A 166 13.13 -2.44 22.04
CA PHE A 166 14.28 -1.81 21.38
C PHE A 166 14.66 -0.47 22.05
N ILE A 167 13.70 0.42 22.25
CA ILE A 167 13.96 1.72 22.88
C ILE A 167 14.41 1.54 24.36
N ARG A 168 13.77 0.62 25.09
CA ARG A 168 14.09 0.33 26.48
C ARG A 168 15.54 -0.17 26.69
N GLN A 169 16.11 -0.84 25.69
CA GLN A 169 17.46 -1.39 25.72
C GLN A 169 18.53 -0.41 25.23
N LEU A 170 18.15 0.77 24.75
CA LEU A 170 19.11 1.78 24.34
C LEU A 170 19.94 2.29 25.56
N PRO A 171 21.20 2.71 25.36
CA PRO A 171 21.99 3.39 26.37
C PRO A 171 21.25 4.63 26.95
N LYS A 172 21.47 4.91 28.24
CA LYS A 172 20.76 5.99 28.98
C LYS A 172 20.90 7.38 28.37
N ASP A 173 21.99 7.64 27.67
CA ASP A 173 22.28 8.90 26.99
C ASP A 173 21.51 9.08 25.68
N LYS A 174 20.94 8.01 25.12
CA LYS A 174 20.22 8.03 23.85
C LYS A 174 18.87 8.75 23.95
N PRO A 175 18.45 9.50 22.90
CA PRO A 175 17.20 10.23 22.90
C PRO A 175 15.97 9.37 23.18
N GLY A 176 15.86 8.19 22.56
CA GLY A 176 14.74 7.26 22.79
C GLY A 176 14.67 6.78 24.22
N GLN A 177 15.81 6.44 24.84
CA GLN A 177 15.82 6.02 26.24
C GLN A 177 15.40 7.18 27.18
N LYS A 178 15.84 8.41 26.90
CA LYS A 178 15.37 9.59 27.63
C LYS A 178 13.88 9.82 27.47
N ALA A 179 13.35 9.65 26.26
CA ALA A 179 11.91 9.73 26.01
C ALA A 179 11.13 8.68 26.81
N TYR A 180 11.62 7.44 26.87
CA TYR A 180 11.02 6.38 27.68
C TYR A 180 11.04 6.71 29.18
N GLN A 181 12.18 7.18 29.70
CA GLN A 181 12.28 7.55 31.12
C GLN A 181 11.38 8.73 31.49
N ASN A 182 11.22 9.70 30.59
CA ASN A 182 10.30 10.82 30.80
C ASN A 182 8.83 10.35 30.78
N PHE A 183 8.48 9.45 29.88
CA PHE A 183 7.15 8.81 29.86
C PHE A 183 6.87 8.10 31.18
N LEU A 184 7.81 7.30 31.72
CA LEU A 184 7.63 6.58 32.98
C LEU A 184 7.34 7.50 34.17
N LYS A 185 7.85 8.74 34.19
CA LYS A 185 7.57 9.70 35.26
C LYS A 185 6.10 10.17 35.27
N THR A 186 5.39 10.05 34.15
CA THR A 186 4.01 10.48 33.99
C THR A 186 3.04 9.30 33.90
N TRP A 187 3.55 8.06 33.92
CA TRP A 187 2.73 6.88 33.87
C TRP A 187 2.22 6.47 35.24
N GLU A 188 0.90 6.49 35.42
CA GLU A 188 0.24 6.17 36.70
C GLU A 188 -0.40 4.76 36.73
N GLY A 189 -0.42 4.05 35.59
CA GLY A 189 -1.03 2.72 35.51
C GLY A 189 -0.16 1.61 36.08
N SER A 190 -0.76 0.53 36.55
CA SER A 190 -0.08 -0.66 37.08
C SER A 190 0.21 -1.73 36.03
N SER A 191 -0.52 -1.74 34.91
CA SER A 191 -0.40 -2.76 33.86
C SER A 191 0.79 -2.52 32.96
N GLU A 192 1.74 -3.45 32.93
CA GLU A 192 2.88 -3.41 32.01
C GLU A 192 2.46 -3.41 30.53
N LYS A 193 1.47 -4.23 30.19
CA LYS A 193 0.95 -4.30 28.82
C LYS A 193 0.37 -2.96 28.36
N LEU A 194 -0.44 -2.31 29.20
CA LEU A 194 -1.02 -1.01 28.85
C LEU A 194 0.04 0.09 28.81
N ARG A 195 1.03 0.03 29.69
CA ARG A 195 2.20 0.93 29.66
C ARG A 195 2.94 0.81 28.33
N ASP A 196 3.22 -0.41 27.89
CA ASP A 196 3.97 -0.65 26.67
C ASP A 196 3.16 -0.26 25.42
N LEU A 197 1.84 -0.45 25.41
CA LEU A 197 0.96 0.05 24.36
C LEU A 197 0.93 1.60 24.32
N ALA A 198 0.84 2.24 25.48
CA ALA A 198 0.87 3.70 25.57
C ALA A 198 2.21 4.28 25.05
N PHE A 199 3.32 3.65 25.38
CA PHE A 199 4.62 4.08 24.86
C PHE A 199 4.81 3.75 23.38
N LEU A 200 4.27 2.62 22.90
CA LEU A 200 4.23 2.30 21.46
C LEU A 200 3.50 3.39 20.67
N ARG A 201 2.39 3.91 21.21
CA ARG A 201 1.66 5.04 20.61
C ARG A 201 2.56 6.28 20.47
N ILE A 202 3.36 6.60 21.50
CA ILE A 202 4.30 7.73 21.45
C ILE A 202 5.37 7.51 20.36
N ILE A 203 5.90 6.30 20.24
CA ILE A 203 6.84 5.94 19.16
C ILE A 203 6.17 6.11 17.79
N ALA A 204 4.97 5.56 17.61
CA ALA A 204 4.21 5.65 16.38
C ALA A 204 3.91 7.11 15.99
N LYS A 205 3.47 7.92 16.95
CA LYS A 205 3.22 9.36 16.77
C LYS A 205 4.44 10.08 16.22
N GLU A 206 5.60 9.88 16.82
CA GLU A 206 6.83 10.52 16.37
C GLU A 206 7.26 10.03 14.99
N TYR A 207 7.21 8.72 14.76
CA TYR A 207 7.53 8.11 13.48
C TYR A 207 6.65 8.66 12.35
N PHE A 208 5.33 8.61 12.49
CA PHE A 208 4.42 9.05 11.44
C PHE A 208 4.43 10.56 11.25
N ARG A 209 4.69 11.33 12.31
CA ARG A 209 4.91 12.77 12.21
C ARG A 209 6.07 13.09 11.27
N ILE A 210 7.19 12.37 11.41
CA ILE A 210 8.39 12.59 10.58
C ILE A 210 8.12 12.18 9.13
N VAL A 211 7.64 10.95 8.93
CA VAL A 211 7.45 10.38 7.59
C VAL A 211 6.31 11.07 6.85
N GLY A 212 5.19 11.30 7.53
CA GLY A 212 4.00 11.94 6.96
C GLY A 212 4.25 13.40 6.59
N ASN A 213 4.88 14.18 7.47
CA ASN A 213 5.23 15.57 7.16
C ASN A 213 6.25 15.66 6.01
N ALA A 214 7.23 14.77 5.98
CA ALA A 214 8.18 14.71 4.86
C ALA A 214 7.46 14.37 3.55
N GLN A 215 6.53 13.40 3.57
CA GLN A 215 5.74 13.03 2.39
C GLN A 215 4.94 14.22 1.86
N ARG A 216 4.20 14.92 2.73
CA ARG A 216 3.40 16.08 2.34
C ARG A 216 4.27 17.26 1.87
N LYS A 217 5.47 17.43 2.43
CA LYS A 217 6.42 18.46 2.02
C LYS A 217 6.98 18.24 0.61
N TYR A 218 7.33 16.99 0.28
CA TYR A 218 8.05 16.69 -0.98
C TYR A 218 7.17 16.17 -2.11
N ALA A 219 5.96 15.67 -1.81
CA ALA A 219 4.95 15.25 -2.78
C ALA A 219 3.53 15.58 -2.27
N PRO A 220 3.18 16.86 -2.12
CA PRO A 220 1.95 17.31 -1.44
C PRO A 220 0.66 16.84 -2.12
N ASN A 221 0.70 16.65 -3.43
CA ASN A 221 -0.48 16.37 -4.26
C ASN A 221 -0.72 14.89 -4.52
N HIS A 222 0.20 14.02 -4.09
CA HIS A 222 0.08 12.58 -4.32
C HIS A 222 -0.57 11.86 -3.16
N LEU A 223 -1.25 10.76 -3.46
CA LEU A 223 -1.86 9.91 -2.46
C LEU A 223 -0.81 9.23 -1.58
N VAL A 224 -1.16 9.07 -0.32
CA VAL A 224 -0.36 8.39 0.68
C VAL A 224 -1.12 7.18 1.18
N PHE A 225 -0.56 5.99 0.96
CA PHE A 225 -1.13 4.71 1.39
C PHE A 225 -0.55 4.23 2.73
N GLY A 226 0.45 4.93 3.23
CA GLY A 226 1.08 4.63 4.51
C GLY A 226 1.84 3.30 4.55
N GLU A 227 1.77 2.65 5.70
CA GLU A 227 2.27 1.31 5.90
C GLU A 227 1.43 0.29 5.13
N ARG A 228 2.07 -0.77 4.63
CA ARG A 228 1.37 -1.94 4.13
C ARG A 228 1.13 -2.92 5.28
N PHE A 229 -0.12 -3.22 5.56
CA PHE A 229 -0.50 -4.17 6.60
C PHE A 229 -0.80 -5.54 6.01
N GLY A 230 -0.14 -6.58 6.52
CA GLY A 230 -0.51 -7.96 6.25
C GLY A 230 -1.60 -8.40 7.23
N ILE A 231 -2.77 -8.79 6.74
CA ILE A 231 -3.78 -9.41 7.58
C ILE A 231 -3.66 -10.92 7.52
N SER A 232 -3.76 -11.57 8.68
CA SER A 232 -3.76 -13.01 8.78
C SER A 232 -5.15 -13.51 9.17
N SER A 233 -5.42 -14.80 8.91
CA SER A 233 -6.66 -15.44 9.32
C SER A 233 -6.89 -15.47 10.84
N LEU A 234 -5.92 -15.07 11.64
CA LEU A 234 -6.01 -15.13 13.11
C LEU A 234 -6.61 -13.87 13.72
N SER A 235 -6.23 -12.68 13.26
CA SER A 235 -6.81 -11.40 13.69
C SER A 235 -6.23 -10.25 12.87
N ILE A 236 -7.07 -9.30 12.47
CA ILE A 236 -6.62 -8.03 11.89
C ILE A 236 -5.84 -7.21 12.92
N TYR A 237 -6.24 -7.25 14.18
CA TYR A 237 -5.60 -6.49 15.27
C TYR A 237 -4.18 -6.97 15.60
N ARG A 238 -3.79 -8.15 15.15
CA ARG A 238 -2.43 -8.65 15.34
C ARG A 238 -1.40 -7.88 14.52
N THR A 239 -1.79 -7.32 13.40
CA THR A 239 -0.90 -6.53 12.54
C THR A 239 -1.26 -5.06 12.55
N MET A 240 -2.54 -4.74 12.72
CA MET A 240 -3.09 -3.40 12.75
C MET A 240 -3.38 -3.00 14.21
N VAL A 241 -2.33 -2.62 14.93
CA VAL A 241 -2.44 -2.19 16.34
C VAL A 241 -3.19 -0.86 16.40
N PRO A 242 -4.34 -0.75 17.13
CA PRO A 242 -5.16 0.47 17.14
C PRO A 242 -4.39 1.72 17.51
N GLU A 243 -3.53 1.66 18.54
CA GLU A 243 -2.72 2.79 19.01
C GLU A 243 -1.77 3.31 17.93
N VAL A 244 -1.31 2.43 17.05
CA VAL A 244 -0.43 2.77 15.92
C VAL A 244 -1.24 3.36 14.77
N LEU A 245 -2.40 2.77 14.47
CA LEU A 245 -3.28 3.25 13.40
C LEU A 245 -3.77 4.67 13.66
N GLU A 246 -4.21 4.96 14.88
CA GLU A 246 -4.69 6.30 15.26
C GLU A 246 -3.65 7.38 14.97
N GLU A 247 -2.36 7.09 15.18
CA GLU A 247 -1.27 8.03 14.91
C GLU A 247 -0.89 8.11 13.42
N MET A 248 -1.20 7.08 12.62
CA MET A 248 -0.96 7.06 11.18
C MET A 248 -2.07 7.73 10.37
N LEU A 249 -3.33 7.52 10.75
CA LEU A 249 -4.51 7.92 9.97
C LEU A 249 -4.54 9.38 9.51
N PRO A 250 -4.04 10.38 10.30
CA PRO A 250 -4.00 11.78 9.87
C PRO A 250 -3.12 12.03 8.62
N TYR A 251 -2.18 11.15 8.33
CA TYR A 251 -1.19 11.33 7.27
C TYR A 251 -1.50 10.56 5.99
N VAL A 252 -2.51 9.65 6.00
CA VAL A 252 -2.79 8.75 4.87
C VAL A 252 -4.15 9.05 4.22
N ASP A 253 -4.22 8.80 2.92
CA ASP A 253 -5.44 8.98 2.13
C ASP A 253 -6.24 7.68 1.98
N ALA A 254 -5.55 6.54 2.00
CA ALA A 254 -6.13 5.20 1.98
C ALA A 254 -5.21 4.21 2.70
N ILE A 255 -5.72 3.01 3.00
CA ILE A 255 -4.99 1.96 3.71
C ILE A 255 -4.55 0.88 2.71
N ALA A 256 -3.27 0.54 2.74
CA ALA A 256 -2.72 -0.56 1.92
C ALA A 256 -2.77 -1.88 2.69
N ILE A 257 -3.49 -2.86 2.16
CA ILE A 257 -3.69 -4.17 2.77
C ILE A 257 -3.14 -5.28 1.89
N GLN A 258 -2.36 -6.17 2.50
CA GLN A 258 -2.01 -7.46 1.94
C GLN A 258 -2.89 -8.53 2.62
N PRO A 259 -3.95 -9.02 1.94
CA PRO A 259 -4.78 -10.08 2.47
C PRO A 259 -4.05 -11.43 2.47
N PRO A 260 -4.59 -12.44 3.18
CA PRO A 260 -4.10 -13.81 3.04
C PRO A 260 -4.23 -14.26 1.58
N PHE A 261 -3.26 -15.05 1.09
CA PHE A 261 -3.31 -15.61 -0.26
C PHE A 261 -4.31 -16.77 -0.31
N LYS A 262 -5.60 -16.43 -0.28
CA LYS A 262 -6.75 -17.33 -0.36
C LYS A 262 -7.55 -17.03 -1.61
N SER A 263 -8.32 -18.02 -2.05
CA SER A 263 -9.19 -17.92 -3.24
C SER A 263 -10.42 -17.03 -3.01
N GLU A 264 -10.80 -16.83 -1.75
CA GLU A 264 -11.96 -16.04 -1.37
C GLU A 264 -11.57 -14.65 -0.89
N PHE A 265 -12.32 -13.64 -1.31
CA PHE A 265 -12.16 -12.27 -0.83
C PHE A 265 -12.61 -12.17 0.63
N PRO A 266 -11.76 -11.75 1.56
CA PRO A 266 -12.07 -11.73 2.99
C PRO A 266 -12.86 -10.47 3.37
N LYS A 267 -14.11 -10.40 2.88
CA LYS A 267 -14.95 -9.19 3.02
C LYS A 267 -15.16 -8.75 4.46
N GLU A 268 -15.38 -9.69 5.38
CA GLU A 268 -15.58 -9.36 6.80
C GLU A 268 -14.38 -8.68 7.43
N ASP A 269 -13.16 -9.11 7.11
CA ASP A 269 -11.95 -8.48 7.58
C ASP A 269 -11.80 -7.06 7.00
N PHE A 270 -12.15 -6.88 5.74
CA PHE A 270 -12.14 -5.58 5.07
C PHE A 270 -13.22 -4.63 5.65
N ASP A 271 -14.42 -5.13 5.95
CA ASP A 271 -15.46 -4.36 6.63
C ASP A 271 -14.97 -3.85 8.00
N LYS A 272 -14.32 -4.70 8.79
CA LYS A 272 -13.74 -4.33 10.09
C LYS A 272 -12.65 -3.27 9.95
N ILE A 273 -11.75 -3.43 8.95
CA ILE A 273 -10.70 -2.45 8.67
C ILE A 273 -11.31 -1.10 8.28
N TYR A 274 -12.31 -1.11 7.41
CA TYR A 274 -13.00 0.11 7.01
C TYR A 274 -13.71 0.79 8.19
N GLN A 275 -14.40 0.02 9.03
CA GLN A 275 -15.02 0.52 10.25
C GLN A 275 -14.01 1.17 11.20
N LEU A 276 -12.82 0.57 11.32
CA LEU A 276 -11.75 1.06 12.19
C LEU A 276 -11.07 2.33 11.65
N THR A 277 -10.90 2.43 10.33
CA THR A 277 -10.07 3.46 9.72
C THR A 277 -10.84 4.57 9.03
N GLN A 278 -12.07 4.29 8.59
CA GLN A 278 -12.90 5.17 7.74
C GLN A 278 -12.15 5.66 6.49
N LYS A 279 -11.17 4.87 6.02
CA LYS A 279 -10.37 5.18 4.83
C LYS A 279 -10.64 4.17 3.73
N PRO A 280 -10.62 4.57 2.46
CA PRO A 280 -10.59 3.63 1.34
C PRO A 280 -9.45 2.62 1.47
N ILE A 281 -9.66 1.43 0.93
CA ILE A 281 -8.70 0.32 1.05
C ILE A 281 -8.14 -0.05 -0.33
N LEU A 282 -6.83 -0.18 -0.39
CA LEU A 282 -6.10 -0.71 -1.54
C LEU A 282 -5.60 -2.11 -1.23
N ILE A 283 -5.98 -3.10 -2.05
CA ILE A 283 -5.38 -4.43 -1.99
C ILE A 283 -4.03 -4.35 -2.71
N CYS A 284 -2.98 -4.20 -1.94
CA CYS A 284 -1.67 -3.86 -2.48
C CYS A 284 -0.85 -5.07 -2.95
N ASP A 285 -1.21 -6.27 -2.52
CA ASP A 285 -0.46 -7.49 -2.82
C ASP A 285 -1.31 -8.73 -2.47
N PHE A 286 -1.76 -9.49 -3.49
CA PHE A 286 -2.43 -10.75 -3.28
C PHE A 286 -2.14 -11.71 -4.42
N ALA A 287 -2.35 -13.00 -4.21
CA ALA A 287 -2.28 -14.01 -5.26
C ALA A 287 -3.11 -15.24 -4.89
N ILE A 288 -3.67 -15.88 -5.89
CA ILE A 288 -4.28 -17.20 -5.78
C ILE A 288 -3.30 -18.21 -6.34
N ARG A 289 -2.88 -19.13 -5.50
CA ARG A 289 -1.89 -20.14 -5.85
C ARG A 289 -2.56 -21.35 -6.40
N PHE A 290 -1.90 -22.04 -7.30
CA PHE A 290 -2.38 -23.28 -7.88
C PHE A 290 -1.27 -24.34 -7.97
N LYS A 291 -1.69 -25.59 -8.05
CA LYS A 291 -0.78 -26.72 -8.26
C LYS A 291 -0.34 -26.72 -9.72
N ASP A 292 0.92 -26.98 -9.92
CA ASP A 292 1.48 -27.36 -11.22
C ASP A 292 2.02 -28.78 -11.03
N GLU A 293 1.39 -29.75 -11.69
CA GLU A 293 1.83 -31.17 -11.70
C GLU A 293 2.08 -31.79 -10.31
N GLY A 294 1.03 -32.02 -9.54
CA GLY A 294 1.03 -33.10 -8.54
C GLY A 294 1.65 -32.84 -7.17
N LYS A 295 2.09 -31.64 -6.81
CA LYS A 295 2.64 -31.36 -5.47
C LYS A 295 1.54 -30.95 -4.49
N ASP A 296 1.40 -31.70 -3.41
CA ASP A 296 0.49 -31.38 -2.31
C ASP A 296 1.12 -30.38 -1.34
N ILE A 297 0.37 -29.32 -1.00
CA ILE A 297 0.82 -28.27 -0.09
C ILE A 297 -0.12 -28.19 1.10
N ARG A 298 0.36 -28.60 2.25
CA ARG A 298 -0.44 -28.73 3.47
C ARG A 298 -0.86 -27.41 4.13
N SER A 299 -0.18 -26.31 3.89
CA SER A 299 -0.40 -25.05 4.65
C SER A 299 -1.30 -24.02 3.98
N TRP A 300 -1.48 -24.09 2.68
CA TRP A 300 -2.30 -23.19 1.87
C TRP A 300 -3.05 -24.05 0.87
N LYS A 301 -4.36 -24.08 0.91
CA LYS A 301 -5.15 -24.85 -0.08
C LYS A 301 -5.01 -24.17 -1.46
N PRO A 302 -4.04 -24.57 -2.29
CA PRO A 302 -3.92 -24.02 -3.64
C PRO A 302 -5.05 -24.58 -4.48
N GLU A 303 -5.48 -23.84 -5.48
CA GLU A 303 -6.36 -24.34 -6.50
C GLU A 303 -5.74 -25.53 -7.24
N PRO A 304 -6.54 -26.46 -7.74
CA PRO A 304 -6.01 -27.66 -8.40
C PRO A 304 -5.19 -27.33 -9.65
N ASP A 305 -5.57 -26.29 -10.39
CA ASP A 305 -4.90 -25.88 -11.63
C ASP A 305 -5.11 -24.37 -11.91
N SER A 306 -4.54 -23.90 -13.01
CA SER A 306 -4.65 -22.49 -13.44
C SER A 306 -6.06 -22.09 -13.91
N ILE A 307 -6.91 -23.04 -14.30
CA ILE A 307 -8.30 -22.78 -14.70
C ILE A 307 -9.14 -22.49 -13.46
N ALA A 308 -9.01 -23.32 -12.44
CA ALA A 308 -9.69 -23.12 -11.16
C ALA A 308 -9.21 -21.82 -10.50
N ALA A 309 -7.89 -21.55 -10.51
CA ALA A 309 -7.32 -20.29 -10.03
C ALA A 309 -7.89 -19.08 -10.79
N GLY A 310 -8.10 -19.20 -12.10
CA GLY A 310 -8.71 -18.15 -12.91
C GLY A 310 -10.16 -17.86 -12.52
N LYS A 311 -10.97 -18.89 -12.26
CA LYS A 311 -12.36 -18.74 -11.79
C LYS A 311 -12.39 -18.08 -10.41
N ALA A 312 -11.55 -18.54 -9.48
CA ALA A 312 -11.42 -17.96 -8.14
C ALA A 312 -10.97 -16.49 -8.20
N TYR A 313 -9.99 -16.19 -9.04
CA TYR A 313 -9.54 -14.81 -9.29
C TYR A 313 -10.68 -13.91 -9.77
N ALA A 314 -11.43 -14.35 -10.78
CA ALA A 314 -12.52 -13.55 -11.33
C ALA A 314 -13.60 -13.26 -10.27
N GLN A 315 -13.91 -14.23 -9.41
CA GLN A 315 -14.86 -14.04 -8.30
C GLN A 315 -14.27 -13.08 -7.24
N TYR A 316 -13.03 -13.30 -6.82
CA TYR A 316 -12.34 -12.45 -5.85
C TYR A 316 -12.35 -10.97 -6.27
N ILE A 317 -11.98 -10.70 -7.52
CA ILE A 317 -11.93 -9.33 -8.04
C ILE A 317 -13.33 -8.72 -8.16
N LYS A 318 -14.35 -9.48 -8.54
CA LYS A 318 -15.74 -9.01 -8.55
C LYS A 318 -16.21 -8.62 -7.16
N ASP A 319 -15.88 -9.41 -6.14
CA ASP A 319 -16.30 -9.14 -4.75
C ASP A 319 -15.52 -7.94 -4.16
N ALA A 320 -14.24 -7.84 -4.43
CA ALA A 320 -13.44 -6.65 -4.10
C ALA A 320 -14.01 -5.39 -4.79
N PHE A 321 -14.32 -5.49 -6.08
CA PHE A 321 -14.90 -4.38 -6.84
C PHE A 321 -16.28 -3.97 -6.31
N LYS A 322 -17.16 -4.91 -5.93
CA LYS A 322 -18.48 -4.61 -5.34
C LYS A 322 -18.36 -3.92 -3.98
N THR A 323 -17.23 -4.04 -3.29
CA THR A 323 -16.99 -3.46 -1.99
C THR A 323 -16.63 -1.97 -2.18
N LYS A 324 -17.56 -1.06 -1.81
CA LYS A 324 -17.57 0.35 -2.20
C LYS A 324 -16.35 1.17 -1.77
N TYR A 325 -15.67 0.76 -0.72
CA TYR A 325 -14.47 1.42 -0.20
C TYR A 325 -13.16 0.78 -0.69
N VAL A 326 -13.21 -0.29 -1.51
CA VAL A 326 -12.01 -0.84 -2.15
C VAL A 326 -11.78 -0.12 -3.47
N ILE A 327 -10.60 0.50 -3.60
CA ILE A 327 -10.23 1.36 -4.73
C ILE A 327 -9.30 0.70 -5.74
N GLY A 328 -8.78 -0.48 -5.43
CA GLY A 328 -7.91 -1.21 -6.34
C GLY A 328 -7.40 -2.52 -5.78
N SER A 329 -6.82 -3.33 -6.66
CA SER A 329 -6.25 -4.63 -6.34
C SER A 329 -5.05 -4.94 -7.24
N PHE A 330 -3.94 -5.39 -6.63
CA PHE A 330 -2.69 -5.68 -7.32
C PHE A 330 -2.25 -7.12 -7.08
N TRP A 331 -2.04 -7.84 -8.17
CA TRP A 331 -1.58 -9.22 -8.15
C TRP A 331 -0.06 -9.32 -7.95
N CYS A 332 0.35 -10.20 -7.05
CA CYS A 332 1.73 -10.44 -6.69
C CYS A 332 2.46 -11.37 -7.67
N ASN A 333 3.61 -10.93 -8.18
CA ASN A 333 4.48 -11.72 -9.05
C ASN A 333 3.76 -12.29 -10.29
N PRO A 334 3.60 -11.49 -11.33
CA PRO A 334 2.85 -11.88 -12.52
C PRO A 334 3.53 -12.97 -13.36
N VAL A 335 4.84 -13.17 -13.19
CA VAL A 335 5.63 -14.18 -13.90
C VAL A 335 6.10 -15.26 -12.93
N ASP A 336 5.90 -16.51 -13.27
CA ASP A 336 6.39 -17.63 -12.48
C ASP A 336 7.90 -17.79 -12.55
N THR A 337 8.50 -18.20 -11.44
CA THR A 337 9.90 -18.67 -11.43
C THR A 337 9.97 -20.18 -11.73
N ALA A 338 11.14 -20.65 -12.16
CA ALA A 338 11.37 -22.09 -12.41
C ALA A 338 11.04 -22.96 -11.19
N LYS A 339 11.41 -22.48 -9.99
CA LYS A 339 11.19 -23.18 -8.72
C LYS A 339 9.79 -22.97 -8.15
N GLY A 340 8.95 -22.10 -8.75
CA GLY A 340 7.71 -21.65 -8.15
C GLY A 340 7.93 -20.72 -6.96
N PHE A 341 6.86 -20.48 -6.17
CA PHE A 341 6.89 -19.59 -5.01
C PHE A 341 6.90 -20.39 -3.70
N GLY A 342 7.73 -19.92 -2.76
CA GLY A 342 7.91 -20.56 -1.47
C GLY A 342 8.64 -21.93 -1.57
N LYS A 343 8.75 -22.62 -0.43
CA LYS A 343 9.43 -23.92 -0.32
C LYS A 343 8.75 -25.05 -1.12
N LEU A 344 7.54 -24.83 -1.56
CA LEU A 344 6.64 -25.86 -2.07
C LEU A 344 6.45 -25.80 -3.60
N GLY A 345 7.06 -24.82 -4.25
CA GLY A 345 7.07 -24.74 -5.71
C GLY A 345 5.72 -24.44 -6.37
N VAL A 346 4.76 -23.83 -5.64
CA VAL A 346 3.48 -23.43 -6.21
C VAL A 346 3.63 -22.36 -7.28
N LYS A 347 2.71 -22.36 -8.21
CA LYS A 347 2.59 -21.35 -9.25
C LYS A 347 1.55 -20.30 -8.86
N GLN A 348 1.72 -19.09 -9.34
CA GLN A 348 0.76 -17.99 -9.21
C GLN A 348 0.83 -16.99 -10.37
N GLY A 349 1.78 -17.13 -11.29
CA GLY A 349 1.95 -16.19 -12.41
C GLY A 349 0.84 -16.25 -13.43
N PHE A 350 0.41 -15.10 -13.94
CA PHE A 350 -0.39 -15.01 -15.17
C PHE A 350 0.39 -15.48 -16.39
N PHE A 351 1.71 -15.33 -16.29
CA PHE A 351 2.66 -15.75 -17.29
C PHE A 351 3.57 -16.85 -16.71
N ASN A 352 3.90 -17.82 -17.54
CA ASN A 352 4.93 -18.79 -17.19
C ASN A 352 6.34 -18.16 -17.23
N GLN A 353 7.35 -18.93 -16.94
CA GLN A 353 8.75 -18.49 -16.96
C GLN A 353 9.21 -17.92 -18.32
N GLY A 354 8.63 -18.39 -19.42
CA GLY A 354 8.89 -17.87 -20.78
C GLY A 354 8.06 -16.66 -21.16
N ILE A 355 7.32 -16.07 -20.19
CA ILE A 355 6.42 -14.92 -20.40
C ILE A 355 5.29 -15.27 -21.39
N LEU A 356 4.88 -16.55 -21.42
CA LEU A 356 3.72 -16.97 -22.17
C LEU A 356 2.49 -16.94 -21.27
N PRO A 357 1.34 -16.41 -21.73
CA PRO A 357 0.11 -16.41 -20.95
C PRO A 357 -0.31 -17.82 -20.52
N ARG A 358 -0.76 -17.97 -19.28
CA ARG A 358 -1.43 -19.20 -18.83
C ARG A 358 -2.89 -19.13 -19.25
N PRO A 359 -3.35 -19.95 -20.21
CA PRO A 359 -4.63 -19.74 -20.90
C PRO A 359 -5.83 -19.58 -19.97
N GLY A 360 -5.97 -20.46 -18.98
CA GLY A 360 -7.09 -20.44 -18.03
C GLY A 360 -7.12 -19.17 -17.16
N LEU A 361 -6.01 -18.84 -16.52
CA LEU A 361 -5.90 -17.69 -15.64
C LEU A 361 -5.96 -16.36 -16.44
N TYR A 362 -5.22 -16.27 -17.54
CA TYR A 362 -5.17 -15.07 -18.37
C TYR A 362 -6.54 -14.71 -18.98
N LYS A 363 -7.28 -15.70 -19.51
CA LYS A 363 -8.64 -15.49 -20.04
C LYS A 363 -9.59 -14.96 -18.96
N SER A 364 -9.50 -15.52 -17.74
CA SER A 364 -10.34 -15.07 -16.62
C SER A 364 -10.03 -13.62 -16.22
N VAL A 365 -8.75 -13.22 -16.27
CA VAL A 365 -8.32 -11.83 -16.06
C VAL A 365 -8.93 -10.91 -17.10
N GLN A 366 -8.82 -11.25 -18.38
CA GLN A 366 -9.40 -10.47 -19.47
C GLN A 366 -10.91 -10.28 -19.28
N GLN A 367 -11.62 -11.34 -18.96
CA GLN A 367 -13.08 -11.30 -18.78
C GLN A 367 -13.50 -10.43 -17.60
N VAL A 368 -12.86 -10.57 -16.44
CA VAL A 368 -13.22 -9.76 -15.25
C VAL A 368 -12.85 -8.29 -15.44
N ASN A 369 -11.72 -8.00 -16.10
CA ASN A 369 -11.32 -6.65 -16.39
C ASN A 369 -12.29 -5.92 -17.32
N GLN A 370 -12.83 -6.65 -18.32
CA GLN A 370 -13.87 -6.08 -19.17
C GLN A 370 -15.16 -5.77 -18.39
N VAL A 371 -15.55 -6.64 -17.45
CA VAL A 371 -16.72 -6.39 -16.58
C VAL A 371 -16.49 -5.13 -15.73
N ILE A 372 -15.33 -5.00 -15.09
CA ILE A 372 -14.99 -3.83 -14.27
C ILE A 372 -15.00 -2.56 -15.12
N LYS A 373 -14.41 -2.60 -16.31
CA LYS A 373 -14.40 -1.47 -17.23
C LYS A 373 -15.81 -1.00 -17.60
N ASN A 374 -16.72 -1.93 -17.89
CA ASN A 374 -18.11 -1.63 -18.23
C ASN A 374 -18.92 -1.07 -17.06
N MET A 375 -18.53 -1.40 -15.82
CA MET A 375 -19.20 -0.93 -14.60
C MET A 375 -18.57 0.35 -14.03
N THR A 376 -17.45 0.79 -14.58
CA THR A 376 -16.79 2.04 -14.17
C THR A 376 -17.56 3.23 -14.77
N PRO A 377 -17.92 4.26 -13.97
CA PRO A 377 -18.63 5.43 -14.49
C PRO A 377 -17.82 6.08 -15.61
N ILE A 378 -18.55 6.48 -16.67
CA ILE A 378 -17.96 7.35 -17.70
C ILE A 378 -17.91 8.75 -17.08
N LYS A 379 -16.87 9.51 -17.42
CA LYS A 379 -16.79 10.92 -17.05
C LYS A 379 -18.07 11.63 -17.52
N GLU A 380 -18.81 12.20 -16.59
CA GLU A 380 -19.82 13.20 -16.97
C GLU A 380 -19.08 14.41 -17.56
N ILE A 381 -19.38 14.69 -18.80
CA ILE A 381 -18.77 15.78 -19.60
C ILE A 381 -19.21 17.13 -19.06
#